data_029fc30ea7ab1666d1738c0ced928f64
#
_entry.id   029fc30ea7ab1666d1738c0ced928f64
#
_cell.length_a   1.000
_cell.length_b   1.000
_cell.length_c   1.000
_cell.angle_alpha   90.00
_cell.angle_beta   90.00
_cell.angle_gamma   90.00
#
_symmetry.space_group_name_H-M   'P 1'
#
loop_
_entity.id
_entity.type
_entity.pdbx_description
1 polymer ?
#
loop_
_entity_poly.entity_id
_entity_poly.type
_entity_poly.pdbx_seq_one_letter_code
_entity_poly.pdbx_strand_id
1 'polypeptide(L)'
;MFLRPGASVADMTELRWRRTPKAWAVRIRGLAKRFGRVQAVSGLDLDVPLGGVHGLLGPNGSGKTTTLRMLLGLIRPDDGEMRIFDHEVPYGLPEVIDRVGAIVESPKFAPNVSLRRNLEILAISTGVPGRRVTEVLLEVGLRGREKAAFHTCSLGMKQRLAIAATLLREPDLLIFDEPTNGLDYSDGGAEPARAGGVFGGD
;
A
#
# COMPACT_ATOMS: atom_id res chain seq x y z
N MET A 1 -17.37 1.46 9.89
CA MET A 1 -17.73 2.37 11.00
C MET A 1 -19.23 2.39 11.08
N PHE A 2 -19.82 1.63 12.02
CA PHE A 2 -21.28 1.58 12.20
C PHE A 2 -21.71 2.72 13.12
N LEU A 3 -22.55 3.61 12.61
CA LEU A 3 -23.20 4.64 13.40
C LEU A 3 -24.37 4.02 14.18
N ARG A 4 -24.49 4.36 15.47
CA ARG A 4 -25.67 4.00 16.27
C ARG A 4 -26.93 4.71 15.74
N PRO A 5 -28.10 4.06 15.65
CA PRO A 5 -29.33 4.72 15.27
C PRO A 5 -29.72 5.74 16.35
N GLY A 6 -29.89 7.02 15.96
CA GLY A 6 -30.41 8.06 16.85
C GLY A 6 -29.54 9.32 17.03
N ALA A 7 -28.38 9.44 16.38
CA ALA A 7 -27.57 10.66 16.41
C ALA A 7 -28.19 11.75 15.51
N SER A 8 -28.43 12.95 16.06
CA SER A 8 -28.93 14.10 15.32
C SER A 8 -27.82 14.78 14.52
N VAL A 9 -28.20 15.53 13.44
CA VAL A 9 -27.27 16.31 12.61
C VAL A 9 -26.47 17.34 13.43
N ALA A 10 -26.97 17.77 14.60
CA ALA A 10 -26.27 18.67 15.51
C ALA A 10 -25.06 18.00 16.20
N ASP A 11 -25.08 16.68 16.41
CA ASP A 11 -23.95 15.94 17.00
C ASP A 11 -22.78 15.77 16.04
N MET A 12 -22.99 16.00 14.75
CA MET A 12 -21.92 15.92 13.73
C MET A 12 -21.03 17.18 13.68
N THR A 13 -21.50 18.30 14.22
CA THR A 13 -20.73 19.57 14.23
C THR A 13 -19.79 19.68 15.43
N GLU A 14 -19.94 18.84 16.43
CA GLU A 14 -19.07 18.79 17.63
C GLU A 14 -18.09 17.61 17.65
N LEU A 15 -17.87 16.90 16.56
CA LEU A 15 -16.68 16.08 16.40
C LEU A 15 -15.46 17.01 16.27
N ARG A 16 -15.20 17.75 17.34
CA ARG A 16 -13.89 18.31 17.64
C ARG A 16 -12.93 17.15 17.52
N TRP A 17 -12.16 17.15 16.46
CA TRP A 17 -10.95 16.37 16.32
C TRP A 17 -10.08 16.66 17.55
N ARG A 18 -10.30 15.92 18.62
CA ARG A 18 -9.38 15.91 19.74
C ARG A 18 -8.05 15.56 19.12
N ARG A 19 -7.11 16.50 19.20
CA ARG A 19 -5.71 16.29 18.85
C ARG A 19 -5.14 15.27 19.85
N THR A 20 -5.43 14.00 19.63
CA THR A 20 -4.55 12.92 20.05
C THR A 20 -3.23 13.18 19.33
N PRO A 21 -2.07 13.03 19.96
CA PRO A 21 -0.80 13.12 19.25
C PRO A 21 -0.92 12.19 18.06
N LYS A 22 -0.85 12.75 16.84
CA LYS A 22 -1.02 11.98 15.62
C LYS A 22 0.14 11.00 15.57
N ALA A 23 -0.11 9.72 15.86
CA ALA A 23 0.85 8.69 15.55
C ALA A 23 0.96 8.62 14.02
N TRP A 24 2.18 8.62 13.50
CA TRP A 24 2.45 8.68 12.07
C TRP A 24 2.81 7.30 11.55
N ALA A 25 2.20 6.90 10.44
CA ALA A 25 2.63 5.71 9.71
C ALA A 25 3.94 5.97 8.97
N VAL A 26 4.05 7.16 8.33
CA VAL A 26 5.24 7.60 7.62
C VAL A 26 5.49 9.07 7.93
N ARG A 27 6.76 9.42 8.10
CA ARG A 27 7.22 10.80 8.20
C ARG A 27 8.49 10.99 7.38
N ILE A 28 8.51 12.02 6.55
CA ILE A 28 9.64 12.38 5.69
C ILE A 28 9.95 13.86 5.88
N ARG A 29 11.24 14.22 5.94
CA ARG A 29 11.71 15.60 6.08
C ARG A 29 12.90 15.84 5.17
N GLY A 30 12.80 16.88 4.35
CA GLY A 30 13.87 17.38 3.49
C GLY A 30 14.41 16.36 2.50
N LEU A 31 13.65 15.30 2.16
CA LEU A 31 14.15 14.18 1.39
C LEU A 31 14.63 14.61 0.01
N ALA A 32 15.84 14.22 -0.35
CA ALA A 32 16.43 14.52 -1.64
C ALA A 32 17.09 13.29 -2.27
N LYS A 33 17.00 13.20 -3.61
CA LYS A 33 17.66 12.18 -4.41
C LYS A 33 18.00 12.68 -5.80
N ARG A 34 19.25 12.44 -6.21
CA ARG A 34 19.76 12.75 -7.54
C ARG A 34 20.31 11.50 -8.20
N PHE A 35 20.08 11.35 -9.49
CA PHE A 35 20.68 10.33 -10.34
C PHE A 35 21.49 11.04 -11.43
N GLY A 36 22.80 11.08 -11.28
CA GLY A 36 23.68 11.81 -12.16
C GLY A 36 23.29 13.31 -12.20
N ARG A 37 22.81 13.78 -13.36
CA ARG A 37 22.35 15.18 -13.55
C ARG A 37 20.87 15.40 -13.23
N VAL A 38 20.11 14.32 -13.02
CA VAL A 38 18.65 14.40 -12.80
C VAL A 38 18.34 14.47 -11.33
N GLN A 39 17.69 15.55 -10.88
CA GLN A 39 17.11 15.66 -9.54
C GLN A 39 15.78 14.94 -9.53
N ALA A 40 15.73 13.75 -8.91
CA ALA A 40 14.54 12.94 -8.86
C ALA A 40 13.59 13.34 -7.71
N VAL A 41 14.15 13.72 -6.56
CA VAL A 41 13.40 14.23 -5.40
C VAL A 41 14.18 15.39 -4.83
N SER A 42 13.49 16.50 -4.48
CA SER A 42 14.14 17.73 -3.99
C SER A 42 13.37 18.28 -2.79
N GLY A 43 13.90 18.06 -1.59
CA GLY A 43 13.41 18.66 -0.35
C GLY A 43 11.97 18.24 0.01
N LEU A 44 11.59 16.96 -0.24
CA LEU A 44 10.24 16.48 0.05
C LEU A 44 9.99 16.37 1.55
N ASP A 45 8.90 17.01 2.01
CA ASP A 45 8.29 16.78 3.33
C ASP A 45 6.96 16.06 3.16
N LEU A 46 6.72 15.03 3.97
CA LEU A 46 5.49 14.26 3.93
C LEU A 46 5.15 13.72 5.32
N ASP A 47 3.89 13.85 5.73
CA ASP A 47 3.33 13.24 6.93
C ASP A 47 2.13 12.38 6.55
N VAL A 48 2.20 11.08 6.85
CA VAL A 48 1.11 10.12 6.67
C VAL A 48 0.66 9.64 8.04
N PRO A 49 -0.50 10.09 8.56
CA PRO A 49 -1.02 9.63 9.84
C PRO A 49 -1.50 8.18 9.76
N LEU A 50 -1.57 7.51 10.92
CA LEU A 50 -2.20 6.20 11.04
C LEU A 50 -3.71 6.26 10.73
N GLY A 51 -4.25 5.14 10.22
CA GLY A 51 -5.69 4.90 10.14
C GLY A 51 -6.39 5.56 8.94
N GLY A 52 -5.68 5.81 7.84
CA GLY A 52 -6.27 6.38 6.64
C GLY A 52 -5.68 5.84 5.33
N VAL A 53 -6.27 6.27 4.21
CA VAL A 53 -5.73 6.06 2.86
C VAL A 53 -5.19 7.40 2.37
N HIS A 54 -3.94 7.41 1.95
CA HIS A 54 -3.24 8.60 1.48
C HIS A 54 -2.73 8.39 0.07
N GLY A 55 -3.04 9.31 -0.84
CA GLY A 55 -2.56 9.31 -2.22
C GLY A 55 -1.34 10.21 -2.39
N LEU A 56 -0.25 9.66 -2.92
CA LEU A 56 0.89 10.45 -3.40
C LEU A 56 0.66 10.79 -4.87
N LEU A 57 0.18 11.99 -5.14
CA LEU A 57 -0.19 12.44 -6.48
C LEU A 57 0.92 13.30 -7.09
N GLY A 58 1.05 13.24 -8.41
CA GLY A 58 2.01 14.03 -9.17
C GLY A 58 2.22 13.49 -10.58
N PRO A 59 2.77 14.29 -11.50
CA PRO A 59 3.03 13.87 -12.88
C PRO A 59 4.06 12.73 -12.95
N ASN A 60 4.13 12.07 -14.10
CA ASN A 60 5.17 11.07 -14.34
C ASN A 60 6.56 11.73 -14.23
N GLY A 61 7.49 11.05 -13.56
CA GLY A 61 8.82 11.60 -13.29
C GLY A 61 8.92 12.54 -12.08
N SER A 62 7.83 12.78 -11.33
CA SER A 62 7.88 13.65 -10.13
C SER A 62 8.55 13.01 -8.90
N GLY A 63 9.14 11.82 -9.03
CA GLY A 63 9.87 11.15 -7.95
C GLY A 63 9.03 10.24 -7.04
N LYS A 64 7.75 9.99 -7.33
CA LYS A 64 6.87 9.12 -6.53
C LYS A 64 7.49 7.74 -6.27
N THR A 65 7.75 6.99 -7.33
CA THR A 65 8.40 5.66 -7.26
C THR A 65 9.76 5.72 -6.55
N THR A 66 10.55 6.76 -6.80
CA THR A 66 11.85 6.95 -6.14
C THR A 66 11.67 7.15 -4.63
N THR A 67 10.70 7.95 -4.22
CA THR A 67 10.35 8.18 -2.81
C THR A 67 9.93 6.87 -2.13
N LEU A 68 9.04 6.10 -2.76
CA LEU A 68 8.60 4.80 -2.21
C LEU A 68 9.77 3.80 -2.12
N ARG A 69 10.64 3.75 -3.12
CA ARG A 69 11.84 2.90 -3.08
C ARG A 69 12.81 3.31 -1.98
N MET A 70 12.99 4.60 -1.72
CA MET A 70 13.81 5.09 -0.61
C MET A 70 13.18 4.71 0.73
N LEU A 71 11.87 4.89 0.87
CA LEU A 71 11.13 4.53 2.09
C LEU A 71 11.21 3.03 2.41
N LEU A 72 11.30 2.17 1.40
CA LEU A 72 11.48 0.72 1.54
C LEU A 72 12.96 0.29 1.62
N GLY A 73 13.89 1.24 1.71
CA GLY A 73 15.32 0.96 1.80
C GLY A 73 15.96 0.38 0.54
N LEU A 74 15.25 0.37 -0.61
CA LEU A 74 15.74 -0.14 -1.89
C LEU A 74 16.72 0.83 -2.56
N ILE A 75 16.61 2.13 -2.24
CA ILE A 75 17.50 3.20 -2.72
C ILE A 75 17.87 4.06 -1.50
N ARG A 76 19.13 4.45 -1.38
CA ARG A 76 19.56 5.41 -0.35
C ARG A 76 19.23 6.83 -0.76
N PRO A 77 18.65 7.66 0.12
CA PRO A 77 18.56 9.11 -0.11
C PRO A 77 19.96 9.73 -0.13
N ASP A 78 20.06 10.90 -0.75
CA ASP A 78 21.29 11.71 -0.70
C ASP A 78 21.23 12.70 0.46
N ASP A 79 19.99 13.10 0.87
CA ASP A 79 19.75 13.99 2.01
C ASP A 79 18.34 13.79 2.56
N GLY A 80 18.09 14.25 3.79
CA GLY A 80 16.81 14.18 4.47
C GLY A 80 16.65 12.94 5.34
N GLU A 81 15.52 12.91 6.06
CA GLU A 81 15.18 11.85 7.02
C GLU A 81 13.84 11.20 6.66
N MET A 82 13.74 9.89 6.89
CA MET A 82 12.50 9.12 6.74
C MET A 82 12.26 8.25 7.95
N ARG A 83 10.99 8.13 8.35
CA ARG A 83 10.55 7.25 9.44
C ARG A 83 9.31 6.47 9.06
N ILE A 84 9.26 5.18 9.44
CA ILE A 84 8.08 4.33 9.43
C ILE A 84 7.81 3.92 10.88
N PHE A 85 6.61 4.18 11.40
CA PHE A 85 6.21 3.90 12.79
C PHE A 85 7.26 4.38 13.81
N ASP A 86 7.79 5.60 13.59
CA ASP A 86 8.86 6.24 14.37
C ASP A 86 10.26 5.58 14.28
N HIS A 87 10.44 4.50 13.50
CA HIS A 87 11.75 3.90 13.20
C HIS A 87 12.39 4.59 12.00
N GLU A 88 13.66 4.98 12.16
CA GLU A 88 14.42 5.66 11.11
C GLU A 88 14.77 4.71 9.96
N VAL A 89 14.50 5.11 8.72
CA VAL A 89 14.80 4.34 7.51
C VAL A 89 16.08 4.92 6.86
N PRO A 90 17.00 4.05 6.43
CA PRO A 90 16.90 2.58 6.31
C PRO A 90 17.30 1.78 7.56
N TYR A 91 17.90 2.38 8.56
CA TYR A 91 18.59 1.66 9.66
C TYR A 91 17.61 0.88 10.56
N GLY A 92 16.48 1.46 10.93
CA GLY A 92 15.43 0.82 11.74
C GLY A 92 14.40 0.04 10.92
N LEU A 93 14.56 -0.03 9.58
CA LEU A 93 13.61 -0.77 8.73
C LEU A 93 13.47 -2.25 9.11
N PRO A 94 14.55 -3.00 9.46
CA PRO A 94 14.41 -4.39 9.88
C PRO A 94 13.45 -4.61 11.05
N GLU A 95 13.29 -3.63 11.94
CA GLU A 95 12.43 -3.72 13.12
C GLU A 95 10.93 -3.61 12.79
N VAL A 96 10.60 -3.01 11.64
CA VAL A 96 9.23 -2.73 11.24
C VAL A 96 8.81 -3.34 9.90
N ILE A 97 9.75 -3.93 9.15
CA ILE A 97 9.47 -4.44 7.79
C ILE A 97 8.37 -5.50 7.77
N ASP A 98 8.22 -6.26 8.84
CA ASP A 98 7.19 -7.28 8.98
C ASP A 98 5.77 -6.70 9.06
N ARG A 99 5.68 -5.43 9.42
CA ARG A 99 4.44 -4.64 9.51
C ARG A 99 4.15 -3.84 8.24
N VAL A 100 5.02 -3.95 7.22
CA VAL A 100 4.92 -3.22 5.96
C VAL A 100 4.67 -4.18 4.81
N GLY A 101 3.56 -4.02 4.11
CA GLY A 101 3.28 -4.68 2.83
C GLY A 101 3.49 -3.70 1.69
N ALA A 102 4.25 -4.07 0.66
CA ALA A 102 4.52 -3.16 -0.44
C ALA A 102 4.46 -3.84 -1.81
N ILE A 103 3.94 -3.09 -2.80
CA ILE A 103 4.03 -3.42 -4.23
C ILE A 103 4.57 -2.17 -4.94
N VAL A 104 5.88 -2.18 -5.23
CA VAL A 104 6.56 -1.09 -5.98
C VAL A 104 6.92 -1.55 -7.39
N GLU A 105 6.95 -2.86 -7.61
CA GLU A 105 7.15 -3.49 -8.91
C GLU A 105 6.23 -4.70 -9.02
N SER A 106 5.97 -5.15 -10.25
CA SER A 106 5.17 -6.36 -10.47
C SER A 106 5.83 -7.57 -9.81
N PRO A 107 5.18 -8.23 -8.83
CA PRO A 107 5.76 -9.39 -8.17
C PRO A 107 6.02 -10.51 -9.18
N LYS A 108 7.19 -11.14 -9.10
CA LYS A 108 7.58 -12.26 -9.95
C LYS A 108 7.16 -13.57 -9.27
N PHE A 109 5.99 -14.07 -9.61
CA PHE A 109 5.55 -15.40 -9.22
C PHE A 109 6.05 -16.47 -10.19
N ALA A 110 6.16 -17.72 -9.72
CA ALA A 110 6.53 -18.84 -10.57
C ALA A 110 5.40 -19.13 -11.59
N PRO A 111 5.67 -19.00 -12.91
CA PRO A 111 4.61 -18.96 -13.92
C PRO A 111 3.85 -20.29 -14.07
N ASN A 112 4.52 -21.42 -13.89
CA ASN A 112 3.95 -22.77 -14.05
C ASN A 112 3.38 -23.32 -12.73
N VAL A 113 3.37 -22.52 -11.68
CA VAL A 113 2.89 -22.89 -10.33
C VAL A 113 1.51 -22.27 -10.11
N SER A 114 0.64 -22.98 -9.37
CA SER A 114 -0.69 -22.48 -9.08
C SER A 114 -0.66 -21.23 -8.20
N LEU A 115 -1.75 -20.44 -8.22
CA LEU A 115 -1.88 -19.24 -7.39
C LEU A 115 -1.68 -19.58 -5.91
N ARG A 116 -2.36 -20.63 -5.41
CA ARG A 116 -2.21 -21.11 -4.03
C ARG A 116 -0.76 -21.48 -3.71
N ARG A 117 -0.12 -22.27 -4.58
CA ARG A 117 1.23 -22.75 -4.30
C ARG A 117 2.26 -21.63 -4.30
N ASN A 118 2.08 -20.61 -5.13
CA ASN A 118 2.91 -19.40 -5.06
C ASN A 118 2.81 -18.72 -3.69
N LEU A 119 1.61 -18.57 -3.13
CA LEU A 119 1.43 -18.00 -1.79
C LEU A 119 1.92 -18.93 -0.67
N GLU A 120 1.75 -20.25 -0.81
CA GLU A 120 2.29 -21.23 0.16
C GLU A 120 3.82 -21.14 0.25
N ILE A 121 4.51 -20.99 -0.88
CA ILE A 121 5.96 -20.80 -0.90
C ILE A 121 6.36 -19.54 -0.10
N LEU A 122 5.65 -18.44 -0.31
CA LEU A 122 5.88 -17.19 0.43
C LEU A 122 5.54 -17.35 1.92
N ALA A 123 4.43 -17.99 2.25
CA ALA A 123 4.03 -18.23 3.63
C ALA A 123 5.10 -19.05 4.39
N ILE A 124 5.61 -20.11 3.77
CA ILE A 124 6.69 -20.94 4.34
C ILE A 124 7.95 -20.11 4.56
N SER A 125 8.36 -19.30 3.57
CA SER A 125 9.59 -18.50 3.67
C SER A 125 9.51 -17.39 4.72
N THR A 126 8.30 -16.97 5.09
CA THR A 126 8.04 -15.91 6.06
C THR A 126 7.50 -16.41 7.40
N GLY A 127 7.37 -17.73 7.58
CA GLY A 127 6.86 -18.34 8.82
C GLY A 127 5.35 -18.15 9.03
N VAL A 128 4.60 -17.74 7.99
CA VAL A 128 3.16 -17.53 8.07
C VAL A 128 2.41 -18.86 8.01
N PRO A 129 1.42 -19.12 8.91
CA PRO A 129 0.65 -20.36 8.91
C PRO A 129 -0.11 -20.56 7.58
N GLY A 130 -0.13 -21.81 7.08
CA GLY A 130 -0.78 -22.15 5.78
C GLY A 130 -2.28 -21.81 5.71
N ARG A 131 -3.00 -21.74 6.85
CA ARG A 131 -4.39 -21.28 6.90
C ARG A 131 -4.55 -19.86 6.34
N ARG A 132 -3.57 -18.97 6.59
CA ARG A 132 -3.58 -17.58 6.12
C ARG A 132 -3.62 -17.48 4.59
N VAL A 133 -3.00 -18.43 3.89
CA VAL A 133 -3.08 -18.51 2.42
C VAL A 133 -4.52 -18.64 1.93
N THR A 134 -5.34 -19.44 2.61
CA THR A 134 -6.75 -19.61 2.25
C THR A 134 -7.55 -18.33 2.52
N GLU A 135 -7.28 -17.68 3.64
CA GLU A 135 -7.93 -16.43 4.04
C GLU A 135 -7.64 -15.31 3.03
N VAL A 136 -6.37 -15.05 2.71
CA VAL A 136 -6.01 -13.97 1.77
C VAL A 136 -6.52 -14.24 0.34
N LEU A 137 -6.55 -15.50 -0.12
CA LEU A 137 -7.14 -15.85 -1.41
C LEU A 137 -8.64 -15.52 -1.45
N LEU A 138 -9.34 -15.71 -0.33
CA LEU A 138 -10.74 -15.33 -0.19
C LEU A 138 -10.91 -13.81 -0.15
N GLU A 139 -10.10 -13.11 0.65
CA GLU A 139 -10.11 -11.65 0.80
C GLU A 139 -9.95 -10.92 -0.55
N VAL A 140 -9.05 -11.42 -1.42
CA VAL A 140 -8.82 -10.81 -2.74
C VAL A 140 -9.74 -11.33 -3.84
N GLY A 141 -10.74 -12.18 -3.51
CA GLY A 141 -11.71 -12.70 -4.48
C GLY A 141 -11.12 -13.70 -5.50
N LEU A 142 -10.12 -14.49 -5.10
CA LEU A 142 -9.54 -15.58 -5.91
C LEU A 142 -10.08 -16.96 -5.55
N ARG A 143 -11.16 -17.03 -4.75
CA ARG A 143 -11.83 -18.29 -4.42
C ARG A 143 -12.29 -19.01 -5.69
N GLY A 144 -12.01 -20.32 -5.76
CA GLY A 144 -12.34 -21.16 -6.91
C GLY A 144 -11.34 -21.06 -8.08
N ARG A 145 -10.33 -20.21 -7.97
CA ARG A 145 -9.25 -20.04 -8.94
C ARG A 145 -7.86 -20.45 -8.42
N GLU A 146 -7.80 -20.95 -7.21
CA GLU A 146 -6.56 -21.23 -6.47
C GLU A 146 -5.64 -22.22 -7.20
N LYS A 147 -6.22 -23.14 -7.98
CA LYS A 147 -5.49 -24.16 -8.73
C LYS A 147 -4.99 -23.70 -10.09
N ALA A 148 -5.42 -22.53 -10.57
CA ALA A 148 -4.97 -22.01 -11.86
C ALA A 148 -3.46 -21.72 -11.83
N ALA A 149 -2.73 -22.08 -12.89
CA ALA A 149 -1.33 -21.74 -13.04
C ALA A 149 -1.19 -20.21 -13.27
N PHE A 150 -0.19 -19.56 -12.67
CA PHE A 150 -0.05 -18.11 -12.71
C PHE A 150 0.03 -17.56 -14.15
N HIS A 151 0.72 -18.25 -15.08
CA HIS A 151 0.85 -17.78 -16.46
C HIS A 151 -0.50 -17.74 -17.21
N THR A 152 -1.48 -18.58 -16.82
CA THR A 152 -2.81 -18.63 -17.47
C THR A 152 -3.79 -17.60 -16.92
N CYS A 153 -3.40 -16.87 -15.86
CA CYS A 153 -4.28 -15.93 -15.19
C CYS A 153 -4.36 -14.59 -15.94
N SER A 154 -5.54 -13.94 -15.87
CA SER A 154 -5.70 -12.58 -16.34
C SER A 154 -4.82 -11.60 -15.54
N LEU A 155 -4.59 -10.39 -16.09
CA LEU A 155 -3.81 -9.36 -15.41
C LEU A 155 -4.43 -9.02 -14.04
N GLY A 156 -5.76 -8.86 -13.97
CA GLY A 156 -6.45 -8.60 -12.71
C GLY A 156 -6.27 -9.72 -11.68
N MET A 157 -6.29 -11.01 -12.09
CA MET A 157 -5.98 -12.12 -11.18
C MET A 157 -4.53 -12.07 -10.68
N LYS A 158 -3.58 -11.71 -11.54
CA LYS A 158 -2.17 -11.54 -11.17
C LYS A 158 -1.98 -10.42 -10.16
N GLN A 159 -2.68 -9.29 -10.33
CA GLN A 159 -2.67 -8.19 -9.38
C GLN A 159 -3.30 -8.56 -8.04
N ARG A 160 -4.45 -9.25 -8.05
CA ARG A 160 -5.08 -9.76 -6.82
C ARG A 160 -4.14 -10.72 -6.07
N LEU A 161 -3.40 -11.57 -6.79
CA LEU A 161 -2.39 -12.43 -6.15
C LEU A 161 -1.25 -11.61 -5.54
N ALA A 162 -0.81 -10.54 -6.19
CA ALA A 162 0.18 -9.62 -5.65
C ALA A 162 -0.29 -8.98 -4.34
N ILE A 163 -1.54 -8.50 -4.33
CA ILE A 163 -2.16 -7.97 -3.10
C ILE A 163 -2.25 -9.05 -2.02
N ALA A 164 -2.70 -10.26 -2.36
CA ALA A 164 -2.75 -11.38 -1.42
C ALA A 164 -1.38 -11.67 -0.78
N ALA A 165 -0.31 -11.59 -1.56
CA ALA A 165 1.06 -11.79 -1.07
C ALA A 165 1.46 -10.72 -0.05
N THR A 166 1.06 -9.46 -0.24
CA THR A 166 1.34 -8.40 0.74
C THR A 166 0.52 -8.55 2.02
N LEU A 167 -0.69 -9.12 1.92
CA LEU A 167 -1.59 -9.32 3.07
C LEU A 167 -1.25 -10.55 3.91
N LEU A 168 -0.36 -11.44 3.45
CA LEU A 168 0.00 -12.67 4.18
C LEU A 168 0.44 -12.42 5.62
N ARG A 169 1.22 -11.37 5.86
CA ARG A 169 1.80 -11.03 7.16
C ARG A 169 0.95 -10.06 7.98
N GLU A 170 -0.28 -9.74 7.54
CA GLU A 170 -1.19 -8.80 8.21
C GLU A 170 -0.53 -7.44 8.48
N PRO A 171 -0.01 -6.75 7.44
CA PRO A 171 0.73 -5.52 7.64
C PRO A 171 -0.14 -4.39 8.18
N ASP A 172 0.45 -3.51 8.99
CA ASP A 172 -0.17 -2.28 9.49
C ASP A 172 -0.09 -1.11 8.47
N LEU A 173 0.88 -1.17 7.55
CA LEU A 173 1.08 -0.20 6.47
C LEU A 173 1.14 -0.92 5.12
N LEU A 174 0.32 -0.45 4.18
CA LEU A 174 0.35 -0.90 2.78
C LEU A 174 0.86 0.22 1.88
N ILE A 175 1.86 -0.07 1.05
CA ILE A 175 2.45 0.87 0.09
C ILE A 175 2.30 0.29 -1.31
N PHE A 176 1.58 1.00 -2.19
CA PHE A 176 1.37 0.61 -3.57
C PHE A 176 1.84 1.71 -4.52
N ASP A 177 2.68 1.35 -5.49
CA ASP A 177 3.06 2.23 -6.60
C ASP A 177 2.20 1.88 -7.81
N GLU A 178 1.34 2.82 -8.24
CA GLU A 178 0.43 2.69 -9.39
C GLU A 178 -0.35 1.35 -9.43
N PRO A 179 -1.14 1.01 -8.38
CA PRO A 179 -1.79 -0.29 -8.26
C PRO A 179 -2.84 -0.57 -9.35
N THR A 180 -3.24 0.45 -10.11
CA THR A 180 -4.29 0.38 -11.14
C THR A 180 -3.75 0.21 -12.55
N ASN A 181 -2.44 0.19 -12.77
CA ASN A 181 -1.89 -0.03 -14.11
C ASN A 181 -2.28 -1.42 -14.64
N GLY A 182 -3.28 -1.45 -15.55
CA GLY A 182 -3.82 -2.66 -16.17
C GLY A 182 -5.06 -3.27 -15.51
N LEU A 183 -5.73 -2.57 -14.58
CA LEU A 183 -7.10 -2.92 -14.20
C LEU A 183 -8.05 -2.35 -15.25
N ASP A 184 -8.62 -3.24 -16.06
CA ASP A 184 -9.78 -2.91 -16.88
C ASP A 184 -10.99 -2.84 -15.94
N TYR A 185 -11.60 -1.66 -15.81
CA TYR A 185 -12.82 -1.44 -15.00
C TYR A 185 -14.06 -2.14 -15.58
N SER A 186 -13.89 -2.97 -16.63
CA SER A 186 -14.98 -3.66 -17.32
C SER A 186 -15.45 -4.97 -16.66
N ASP A 187 -14.73 -5.51 -15.67
CA ASP A 187 -15.20 -6.71 -14.93
C ASP A 187 -16.08 -6.31 -13.74
N GLY A 188 -17.34 -6.12 -14.07
CA GLY A 188 -18.49 -5.78 -13.29
C GLY A 188 -18.48 -5.99 -11.78
N GLY A 189 -18.76 -4.90 -11.06
CA GLY A 189 -19.41 -4.97 -9.76
C GLY A 189 -18.66 -4.37 -8.59
N ALA A 190 -18.53 -3.07 -8.58
CA ALA A 190 -18.78 -2.15 -7.48
C ALA A 190 -18.42 -0.74 -7.97
N GLU A 191 -19.42 0.11 -8.19
CA GLU A 191 -19.17 1.54 -8.37
C GLU A 191 -18.36 2.05 -7.16
N PRO A 192 -17.24 2.78 -7.40
CA PRO A 192 -16.59 3.48 -6.31
C PRO A 192 -17.59 4.53 -5.80
N ALA A 193 -17.91 4.47 -4.51
CA ALA A 193 -18.68 5.49 -3.84
C ALA A 193 -18.10 6.85 -4.23
N ARG A 194 -18.93 7.70 -4.86
CA ARG A 194 -18.58 9.06 -5.27
C ARG A 194 -18.02 9.80 -4.05
N ALA A 195 -16.73 9.98 -3.99
CA ALA A 195 -16.12 10.99 -3.14
C ALA A 195 -16.59 12.34 -3.67
N GLY A 196 -17.54 12.95 -2.97
CA GLY A 196 -18.07 14.27 -3.28
C GLY A 196 -16.93 15.30 -3.23
N GLY A 197 -16.45 15.72 -4.40
CA GLY A 197 -15.57 16.86 -4.53
C GLY A 197 -16.38 18.13 -4.30
N VAL A 198 -16.06 18.86 -3.25
CA VAL A 198 -16.42 20.28 -3.13
C VAL A 198 -15.17 21.08 -3.51
N PHE A 199 -15.09 21.47 -4.76
CA PHE A 199 -14.29 22.62 -5.15
C PHE A 199 -15.25 23.81 -5.20
N GLY A 200 -15.22 24.65 -4.16
CA GLY A 200 -15.76 26.01 -4.19
C GLY A 200 -14.59 26.94 -4.46
N GLY A 201 -14.62 27.59 -5.62
CA GLY A 201 -13.79 28.75 -5.88
C GLY A 201 -14.44 30.00 -5.23
N ASP A 202 -13.60 30.88 -4.79
CA ASP A 202 -13.52 32.33 -5.10
C ASP A 202 -12.27 32.88 -4.44
#